data_7a22064c5fe8b6fc4f762959590ff474
#
_entry.id   7a22064c5fe8b6fc4f762959590ff474
#
_cell.length_a   1.000
_cell.length_b   1.000
_cell.length_c   1.000
_cell.angle_alpha   90.00
_cell.angle_beta   90.00
_cell.angle_gamma   90.00
#
_symmetry.space_group_name_H-M   'P 1'
#
loop_
_entity.id
_entity.type
_entity.pdbx_description
1 polymer ?
#
loop_
_entity_poly.entity_id
_entity_poly.type
_entity_poly.pdbx_seq_one_letter_code
_entity_poly.pdbx_strand_id
1 'polypeptide(L)'
;STQRPEIYVNGSRLNAENGRYSFVAGGVGEHQFGGYILMRGKNGEMMRRNFVQKYTVLPVPNTATVAADLMNVLYAGYANPISISVPGVPANAISATMTGGSFVAKGNGHFVATPSAVGKDVTIHVTARDKGQVRSLPPFVFHVRKLPDPTAYIAMGTDRFRGGALSKGALMGAPGIHAAIDDGLLDIPFKVLGFETVFFDNMGNAIPLASAGSNFSERQREEFRKLSRNRRFYISHIKAVGPDGITRNLPAAMEVIVR
;
A
#
# COMPACT_ATOMS: atom_id res chain seq x y z
N SER A 1 60.15 2.89 26.09
CA SER A 1 60.68 2.22 24.88
C SER A 1 60.21 2.96 23.66
N THR A 2 61.12 3.49 22.87
CA THR A 2 60.85 4.20 21.61
C THR A 2 60.73 3.27 20.41
N GLN A 3 60.82 1.96 20.62
CA GLN A 3 60.65 0.97 19.56
C GLN A 3 59.19 0.52 19.45
N ARG A 4 58.60 0.64 18.26
CA ARG A 4 57.23 0.14 17.96
C ARG A 4 57.19 -1.40 18.09
N PRO A 5 56.15 -1.99 18.70
CA PRO A 5 55.97 -3.43 18.74
C PRO A 5 55.74 -3.98 17.32
N GLU A 6 56.23 -5.16 17.05
CA GLU A 6 55.87 -5.91 15.84
C GLU A 6 54.67 -6.79 16.11
N ILE A 7 53.66 -6.69 15.26
CA ILE A 7 52.42 -7.44 15.39
C ILE A 7 52.35 -8.47 14.27
N TYR A 8 52.08 -9.70 14.61
CA TYR A 8 51.89 -10.80 13.67
C TYR A 8 50.44 -11.34 13.82
N VAL A 9 49.74 -11.45 12.71
CA VAL A 9 48.38 -11.99 12.65
C VAL A 9 48.35 -13.16 11.68
N ASN A 10 47.89 -14.32 12.15
CA ASN A 10 47.90 -15.56 11.37
C ASN A 10 49.24 -15.87 10.70
N GLY A 11 50.34 -15.60 11.41
CA GLY A 11 51.69 -15.87 10.94
C GLY A 11 52.31 -14.78 10.03
N SER A 12 51.57 -13.79 9.62
CA SER A 12 52.06 -12.68 8.79
C SER A 12 52.27 -11.41 9.59
N ARG A 13 53.35 -10.68 9.31
CA ARG A 13 53.64 -9.40 9.95
C ARG A 13 52.62 -8.34 9.49
N LEU A 14 52.00 -7.63 10.43
CA LEU A 14 51.08 -6.54 10.17
C LEU A 14 51.88 -5.24 9.83
N ASN A 15 51.76 -4.75 8.60
CA ASN A 15 52.40 -3.54 8.12
C ASN A 15 51.52 -2.28 8.29
N ALA A 16 50.69 -2.20 9.31
CA ALA A 16 49.84 -1.04 9.58
C ALA A 16 50.51 -0.15 10.65
N GLU A 17 50.68 1.14 10.35
CA GLU A 17 51.30 2.10 11.26
C GLU A 17 50.56 2.32 12.57
N ASN A 18 49.27 2.09 12.60
CA ASN A 18 48.37 2.32 13.74
C ASN A 18 47.90 1.03 14.43
N GLY A 19 48.48 -0.14 14.07
CA GLY A 19 48.06 -1.44 14.61
C GLY A 19 46.66 -1.92 14.18
N ARG A 20 46.05 -1.26 13.16
CA ARG A 20 44.73 -1.64 12.66
C ARG A 20 44.87 -2.84 11.72
N TYR A 21 44.08 -3.90 11.99
CA TYR A 21 43.94 -5.06 11.13
C TYR A 21 42.57 -5.07 10.49
N SER A 22 42.52 -5.20 9.17
CA SER A 22 41.28 -5.27 8.39
C SER A 22 41.31 -6.53 7.52
N PHE A 23 40.24 -7.26 7.49
CA PHE A 23 40.11 -8.48 6.70
C PHE A 23 38.66 -8.64 6.24
N VAL A 24 38.46 -9.44 5.20
CA VAL A 24 37.11 -9.85 4.75
C VAL A 24 36.71 -11.07 5.59
N ALA A 25 35.57 -10.98 6.26
CA ALA A 25 35.05 -12.09 7.04
C ALA A 25 34.71 -13.29 6.13
N GLY A 26 34.96 -14.50 6.63
CA GLY A 26 34.64 -15.75 5.94
C GLY A 26 33.15 -16.06 5.93
N GLY A 27 32.79 -17.34 5.75
CA GLY A 27 31.40 -17.80 5.78
C GLY A 27 30.68 -17.59 7.13
N VAL A 28 29.39 -17.82 7.16
CA VAL A 28 28.56 -17.75 8.37
C VAL A 28 29.07 -18.70 9.45
N GLY A 29 29.12 -18.25 10.70
CA GLY A 29 29.53 -19.06 11.85
C GLY A 29 30.50 -18.34 12.77
N GLU A 30 30.97 -19.06 13.78
CA GLU A 30 32.00 -18.61 14.68
C GLU A 30 33.38 -18.82 14.07
N HIS A 31 34.19 -17.79 14.11
CA HIS A 31 35.56 -17.78 13.60
C HIS A 31 36.49 -17.18 14.64
N GLN A 32 37.76 -17.48 14.49
CA GLN A 32 38.78 -16.87 15.31
C GLN A 32 40.05 -16.54 14.47
N PHE A 33 40.71 -15.52 14.85
CA PHE A 33 42.09 -15.25 14.37
C PHE A 33 42.98 -14.99 15.56
N GLY A 34 44.24 -15.28 15.39
CA GLY A 34 45.20 -15.08 16.46
C GLY A 34 46.53 -14.64 15.93
N GLY A 35 47.36 -14.34 16.85
CA GLY A 35 48.72 -13.88 16.53
C GLY A 35 49.53 -13.65 17.78
N TYR A 36 50.61 -12.88 17.59
CA TYR A 36 51.47 -12.48 18.70
C TYR A 36 52.03 -11.09 18.46
N ILE A 37 52.38 -10.46 19.56
CA ILE A 37 53.04 -9.16 19.58
C ILE A 37 54.45 -9.40 20.10
N LEU A 38 55.45 -8.95 19.36
CA LEU A 38 56.86 -8.90 19.79
C LEU A 38 57.21 -7.50 20.30
N MET A 39 57.70 -7.43 21.50
CA MET A 39 58.12 -6.20 22.12
C MET A 39 59.53 -6.37 22.69
N ARG A 40 60.38 -5.35 22.60
CA ARG A 40 61.69 -5.34 23.26
C ARG A 40 61.56 -4.80 24.69
N GLY A 41 61.88 -5.62 25.66
CA GLY A 41 61.91 -5.23 27.06
C GLY A 41 63.02 -4.21 27.37
N LYS A 42 63.00 -3.64 28.57
CA LYS A 42 64.00 -2.64 29.02
C LYS A 42 65.45 -3.18 29.03
N ASN A 43 65.59 -4.48 29.17
CA ASN A 43 66.89 -5.18 29.19
C ASN A 43 67.34 -5.72 27.81
N GLY A 44 66.64 -5.34 26.70
CA GLY A 44 66.95 -5.80 25.37
C GLY A 44 66.35 -7.16 25.01
N GLU A 45 65.68 -7.85 25.93
CA GLU A 45 65.04 -9.13 25.66
C GLU A 45 63.81 -8.97 24.82
N MET A 46 63.56 -9.96 23.91
CA MET A 46 62.34 -10.01 23.09
C MET A 46 61.24 -10.75 23.86
N MET A 47 60.20 -10.00 24.19
CA MET A 47 59.00 -10.56 24.80
C MET A 47 57.96 -10.83 23.75
N ARG A 48 57.38 -12.03 23.73
CA ARG A 48 56.27 -12.46 22.89
C ARG A 48 55.00 -12.57 23.70
N ARG A 49 53.95 -11.87 23.27
CA ARG A 49 52.60 -12.02 23.82
C ARG A 49 51.66 -12.53 22.74
N ASN A 50 51.08 -13.69 22.96
CA ASN A 50 50.05 -14.27 22.09
C ASN A 50 48.68 -13.66 22.38
N PHE A 51 47.87 -13.52 21.33
CA PHE A 51 46.44 -13.15 21.46
C PHE A 51 45.59 -14.02 20.54
N VAL A 52 44.32 -14.19 20.89
CA VAL A 52 43.28 -14.83 20.08
C VAL A 52 42.05 -13.94 20.17
N GLN A 53 41.49 -13.62 19.04
CA GLN A 53 40.24 -12.86 18.93
C GLN A 53 39.19 -13.72 18.25
N LYS A 54 38.00 -13.86 18.88
CA LYS A 54 36.85 -14.53 18.30
C LYS A 54 35.90 -13.50 17.70
N TYR A 55 35.27 -13.89 16.61
CA TYR A 55 34.20 -13.11 15.98
C TYR A 55 33.16 -14.04 15.38
N THR A 56 31.94 -13.56 15.25
CA THR A 56 30.81 -14.32 14.68
C THR A 56 30.34 -13.62 13.42
N VAL A 57 30.25 -14.37 12.33
CA VAL A 57 29.63 -13.93 11.09
C VAL A 57 28.18 -14.37 11.12
N LEU A 58 27.28 -13.42 11.25
CA LEU A 58 25.84 -13.69 11.21
C LEU A 58 25.39 -13.87 9.76
N PRO A 59 24.40 -14.76 9.51
CA PRO A 59 23.79 -14.85 8.20
C PRO A 59 23.14 -13.51 7.85
N VAL A 60 23.31 -13.06 6.62
CA VAL A 60 22.52 -11.92 6.13
C VAL A 60 21.06 -12.35 6.08
N PRO A 61 20.13 -11.66 6.73
CA PRO A 61 18.73 -12.01 6.69
C PRO A 61 18.26 -12.14 5.24
N ASN A 62 17.76 -13.31 4.85
CA ASN A 62 17.24 -13.56 3.51
C ASN A 62 15.72 -13.34 3.47
N THR A 63 15.25 -12.34 4.21
CA THR A 63 13.85 -11.99 4.32
C THR A 63 13.64 -10.57 3.81
N ALA A 64 12.55 -10.36 3.10
CA ALA A 64 12.00 -9.04 2.80
C ALA A 64 10.72 -8.85 3.61
N THR A 65 10.46 -7.65 4.05
CA THR A 65 9.15 -7.27 4.55
C THR A 65 8.40 -6.57 3.42
N VAL A 66 7.30 -7.17 2.97
CA VAL A 66 6.36 -6.57 2.03
C VAL A 66 5.07 -6.34 2.82
N ALA A 67 4.70 -5.07 2.97
CA ALA A 67 3.45 -4.69 3.60
C ALA A 67 2.47 -4.26 2.51
N ALA A 68 1.31 -4.91 2.47
CA ALA A 68 0.11 -4.39 1.83
C ALA A 68 -0.78 -3.83 2.93
N ASP A 69 -1.43 -2.70 2.67
CA ASP A 69 -2.19 -1.97 3.68
C ASP A 69 -3.42 -2.75 4.20
N LEU A 70 -3.71 -3.94 3.65
CA LEU A 70 -4.80 -4.82 4.10
C LEU A 70 -4.46 -6.31 3.89
N MET A 71 -3.88 -6.94 4.91
CA MET A 71 -3.89 -8.39 5.14
C MET A 71 -3.57 -9.28 3.91
N ASN A 72 -2.54 -8.96 3.12
CA ASN A 72 -2.19 -9.68 1.88
C ASN A 72 -3.32 -9.70 0.84
N VAL A 73 -4.19 -8.71 0.85
CA VAL A 73 -5.24 -8.49 -0.14
C VAL A 73 -4.89 -7.25 -0.97
N LEU A 74 -5.05 -7.35 -2.28
CA LEU A 74 -5.01 -6.21 -3.21
C LEU A 74 -6.36 -6.09 -3.90
N TYR A 75 -6.71 -4.85 -4.27
CA TYR A 75 -7.94 -4.59 -5.03
C TYR A 75 -7.63 -4.45 -6.51
N ALA A 76 -8.38 -5.17 -7.36
CA ALA A 76 -8.23 -5.13 -8.80
C ALA A 76 -8.54 -3.73 -9.35
N GLY A 77 -7.77 -3.28 -10.34
CA GLY A 77 -7.95 -1.98 -11.00
C GLY A 77 -7.68 -0.77 -10.11
N TYR A 78 -7.39 -0.97 -8.83
CA TYR A 78 -7.06 0.07 -7.87
C TYR A 78 -5.55 0.18 -7.67
N ALA A 79 -5.07 1.39 -7.44
CA ALA A 79 -3.65 1.68 -7.17
C ALA A 79 -3.33 1.37 -5.70
N ASN A 80 -2.98 0.11 -5.40
CA ASN A 80 -2.67 -0.34 -4.05
C ASN A 80 -1.25 0.09 -3.65
N PRO A 81 -1.04 0.86 -2.57
CA PRO A 81 0.28 1.22 -2.10
C PRO A 81 0.97 0.00 -1.45
N ILE A 82 2.24 -0.22 -1.79
CA ILE A 82 3.09 -1.30 -1.25
C ILE A 82 4.39 -0.70 -0.76
N SER A 83 4.81 -1.09 0.43
CA SER A 83 6.13 -0.76 0.97
C SER A 83 6.98 -2.01 1.10
N ILE A 84 8.20 -1.95 0.58
CA ILE A 84 9.17 -3.05 0.63
C ILE A 84 10.43 -2.58 1.35
N SER A 85 10.83 -3.31 2.37
CA SER A 85 12.12 -3.11 3.04
C SER A 85 12.87 -4.44 3.16
N VAL A 86 14.18 -4.37 3.03
CA VAL A 86 15.07 -5.53 3.19
C VAL A 86 16.15 -5.16 4.19
N PRO A 87 16.29 -5.89 5.30
CA PRO A 87 17.29 -5.58 6.32
C PRO A 87 18.68 -5.50 5.73
N GLY A 88 19.40 -4.43 6.05
CA GLY A 88 20.79 -4.21 5.59
C GLY A 88 20.94 -3.77 4.13
N VAL A 89 19.83 -3.56 3.39
CA VAL A 89 19.86 -3.13 1.98
C VAL A 89 19.22 -1.73 1.87
N PRO A 90 19.90 -0.76 1.27
CA PRO A 90 19.29 0.55 1.04
C PRO A 90 18.15 0.46 0.04
N ALA A 91 17.13 1.30 0.21
CA ALA A 91 15.89 1.24 -0.56
C ALA A 91 16.11 1.38 -2.09
N ASN A 92 17.11 2.13 -2.52
CA ASN A 92 17.46 2.29 -3.94
C ASN A 92 18.13 1.06 -4.56
N ALA A 93 18.54 0.09 -3.74
CA ALA A 93 19.11 -1.18 -4.18
C ALA A 93 18.07 -2.33 -4.17
N ILE A 94 16.80 -2.02 -3.90
CA ILE A 94 15.68 -2.95 -3.94
C ILE A 94 14.94 -2.77 -5.26
N SER A 95 14.72 -3.86 -5.97
CA SER A 95 13.87 -3.92 -7.17
C SER A 95 12.77 -4.94 -6.94
N ALA A 96 11.59 -4.68 -7.47
CA ALA A 96 10.49 -5.62 -7.37
C ALA A 96 9.63 -5.62 -8.65
N THR A 97 9.04 -6.76 -8.95
CA THR A 97 8.12 -6.96 -10.07
C THR A 97 6.90 -7.72 -9.58
N MET A 98 5.80 -7.61 -10.29
CA MET A 98 4.56 -8.32 -9.99
C MET A 98 4.04 -9.03 -11.24
N THR A 99 3.47 -10.22 -11.05
CA THR A 99 2.71 -10.92 -12.10
C THR A 99 1.23 -10.53 -12.02
N GLY A 100 0.54 -10.46 -13.15
CA GLY A 100 -0.92 -10.26 -13.19
C GLY A 100 -1.40 -8.82 -13.04
N GLY A 101 -0.58 -7.85 -13.38
CA GLY A 101 -0.96 -6.43 -13.35
C GLY A 101 0.23 -5.49 -13.55
N SER A 102 0.05 -4.21 -13.31
CA SER A 102 1.14 -3.24 -13.32
C SER A 102 1.73 -3.03 -11.92
N PHE A 103 3.05 -2.82 -11.87
CA PHE A 103 3.79 -2.57 -10.63
C PHE A 103 4.79 -1.45 -10.84
N VAL A 104 4.56 -0.31 -10.22
CA VAL A 104 5.31 0.92 -10.47
C VAL A 104 6.07 1.34 -9.22
N ALA A 105 7.39 1.50 -9.35
CA ALA A 105 8.23 2.05 -8.28
C ALA A 105 7.97 3.56 -8.11
N LYS A 106 7.83 4.00 -6.86
CA LYS A 106 7.68 5.40 -6.45
C LYS A 106 8.92 5.95 -5.74
N GLY A 107 9.94 5.11 -5.57
CA GLY A 107 11.17 5.44 -4.85
C GLY A 107 11.11 5.10 -3.37
N ASN A 108 12.27 5.06 -2.73
CA ASN A 108 12.44 4.81 -1.28
C ASN A 108 11.74 3.53 -0.76
N GLY A 109 11.70 2.47 -1.58
CA GLY A 109 11.03 1.22 -1.21
C GLY A 109 9.51 1.25 -1.33
N HIS A 110 8.92 2.32 -1.87
CA HIS A 110 7.49 2.43 -2.12
C HIS A 110 7.16 2.07 -3.56
N PHE A 111 6.07 1.34 -3.74
CA PHE A 111 5.56 0.85 -5.01
C PHE A 111 4.03 1.01 -5.06
N VAL A 112 3.49 0.96 -6.26
CA VAL A 112 2.04 0.88 -6.49
C VAL A 112 1.74 -0.36 -7.31
N ALA A 113 0.93 -1.24 -6.74
CA ALA A 113 0.44 -2.45 -7.38
C ALA A 113 -0.98 -2.23 -7.92
N THR A 114 -1.19 -2.52 -9.21
CA THR A 114 -2.52 -2.45 -9.83
C THR A 114 -2.82 -3.79 -10.50
N PRO A 115 -3.38 -4.77 -9.77
CA PRO A 115 -3.78 -6.06 -10.33
C PRO A 115 -4.86 -5.89 -11.39
N SER A 116 -4.81 -6.71 -12.44
CA SER A 116 -5.75 -6.61 -13.59
C SER A 116 -7.03 -7.42 -13.45
N ALA A 117 -7.07 -8.45 -12.59
CA ALA A 117 -8.19 -9.39 -12.53
C ALA A 117 -8.53 -9.80 -11.10
N VAL A 118 -9.82 -9.81 -10.79
CA VAL A 118 -10.38 -10.29 -9.52
C VAL A 118 -10.30 -11.82 -9.44
N GLY A 119 -10.07 -12.35 -8.26
CA GLY A 119 -10.09 -13.79 -7.96
C GLY A 119 -8.85 -14.56 -8.42
N LYS A 120 -7.83 -13.86 -8.92
CA LYS A 120 -6.53 -14.42 -9.25
C LYS A 120 -5.49 -13.88 -8.29
N ASP A 121 -4.64 -14.75 -7.76
CA ASP A 121 -3.51 -14.32 -6.96
C ASP A 121 -2.47 -13.63 -7.83
N VAL A 122 -1.81 -12.64 -7.26
CA VAL A 122 -0.63 -12.00 -7.85
C VAL A 122 0.58 -12.28 -6.97
N THR A 123 1.74 -12.38 -7.59
CA THR A 123 2.99 -12.66 -6.90
C THR A 123 3.93 -11.49 -7.09
N ILE A 124 4.46 -10.97 -5.98
CA ILE A 124 5.51 -9.95 -5.99
C ILE A 124 6.86 -10.64 -5.78
N HIS A 125 7.75 -10.47 -6.75
CA HIS A 125 9.13 -10.94 -6.72
C HIS A 125 10.04 -9.78 -6.35
N VAL A 126 10.83 -9.95 -5.29
CA VAL A 126 11.74 -8.93 -4.78
C VAL A 126 13.18 -9.35 -5.02
N THR A 127 13.98 -8.46 -5.53
CA THR A 127 15.43 -8.64 -5.67
C THR A 127 16.16 -7.51 -4.93
N ALA A 128 17.24 -7.85 -4.25
CA ALA A 128 18.09 -6.92 -3.54
C ALA A 128 19.52 -6.97 -4.11
N ARG A 129 20.12 -5.81 -4.33
CA ARG A 129 21.51 -5.69 -4.73
C ARG A 129 22.34 -5.24 -3.52
N ASP A 130 23.23 -6.11 -3.07
CA ASP A 130 24.17 -5.81 -2.00
C ASP A 130 25.60 -6.05 -2.46
N LYS A 131 26.46 -5.03 -2.32
CA LYS A 131 27.90 -5.10 -2.67
C LYS A 131 28.18 -5.68 -4.07
N GLY A 132 27.31 -5.37 -5.05
CA GLY A 132 27.46 -5.85 -6.44
C GLY A 132 26.83 -7.22 -6.70
N GLN A 133 26.36 -7.94 -5.68
CA GLN A 133 25.62 -9.19 -5.85
C GLN A 133 24.12 -8.95 -5.85
N VAL A 134 23.43 -9.62 -6.76
CA VAL A 134 21.96 -9.62 -6.84
C VAL A 134 21.45 -10.91 -6.22
N ARG A 135 20.57 -10.80 -5.22
CA ARG A 135 19.89 -11.95 -4.63
C ARG A 135 18.39 -11.82 -4.78
N SER A 136 17.74 -12.90 -5.13
CA SER A 136 16.27 -13.01 -5.11
C SER A 136 15.80 -13.40 -3.72
N LEU A 137 14.72 -12.80 -3.29
CA LEU A 137 14.07 -13.10 -2.03
C LEU A 137 12.85 -14.01 -2.27
N PRO A 138 12.34 -14.70 -1.24
CA PRO A 138 11.11 -15.47 -1.36
C PRO A 138 9.97 -14.60 -1.90
N PRO A 139 9.15 -15.13 -2.84
CA PRO A 139 8.05 -14.38 -3.41
C PRO A 139 6.92 -14.17 -2.39
N PHE A 140 6.18 -13.08 -2.57
CA PHE A 140 5.01 -12.74 -1.75
C PHE A 140 3.75 -12.86 -2.60
N VAL A 141 2.77 -13.61 -2.10
CA VAL A 141 1.50 -13.86 -2.77
C VAL A 141 0.41 -13.01 -2.14
N PHE A 142 -0.36 -12.32 -2.99
CA PHE A 142 -1.50 -11.50 -2.59
C PHE A 142 -2.77 -11.98 -3.30
N HIS A 143 -3.87 -12.05 -2.54
CA HIS A 143 -5.19 -12.36 -3.05
C HIS A 143 -5.83 -11.11 -3.66
N VAL A 144 -6.27 -11.19 -4.91
CA VAL A 144 -6.92 -10.05 -5.56
C VAL A 144 -8.44 -10.12 -5.40
N ARG A 145 -9.02 -9.08 -4.82
CA ARG A 145 -10.45 -8.94 -4.59
C ARG A 145 -11.04 -7.76 -5.35
N LYS A 146 -12.35 -7.79 -5.55
CA LYS A 146 -13.10 -6.60 -5.99
C LYS A 146 -13.11 -5.57 -4.87
N LEU A 147 -13.17 -4.29 -5.23
CA LEU A 147 -13.45 -3.22 -4.27
C LEU A 147 -14.79 -3.47 -3.57
N PRO A 148 -14.98 -3.04 -2.33
CA PRO A 148 -16.29 -3.03 -1.66
C PRO A 148 -17.34 -2.26 -2.47
N ASP A 149 -18.61 -2.47 -2.17
CA ASP A 149 -19.67 -1.73 -2.82
C ASP A 149 -19.72 -0.30 -2.28
N PRO A 150 -19.88 0.72 -3.15
CA PRO A 150 -19.94 2.11 -2.73
C PRO A 150 -21.29 2.46 -2.12
N THR A 151 -21.32 3.57 -1.39
CA THR A 151 -22.56 4.20 -0.93
C THR A 151 -22.92 5.37 -1.84
N ALA A 152 -24.17 5.44 -2.24
CA ALA A 152 -24.69 6.58 -3.00
C ALA A 152 -24.98 7.78 -2.10
N TYR A 153 -24.79 8.99 -2.64
CA TYR A 153 -25.04 10.23 -1.91
C TYR A 153 -25.37 11.40 -2.88
N ILE A 154 -26.01 12.43 -2.34
CA ILE A 154 -26.11 13.75 -2.99
C ILE A 154 -25.03 14.62 -2.38
N ALA A 155 -24.21 15.28 -3.21
CA ALA A 155 -23.18 16.18 -2.74
C ALA A 155 -23.79 17.51 -2.27
N MET A 156 -23.44 17.93 -1.05
CA MET A 156 -23.91 19.13 -0.37
C MET A 156 -22.71 19.98 0.08
N GLY A 157 -22.03 20.62 -0.89
CA GLY A 157 -20.74 21.23 -0.61
C GLY A 157 -19.71 20.18 -0.22
N THR A 158 -19.20 20.25 1.02
CA THR A 158 -18.28 19.24 1.59
C THR A 158 -19.00 18.01 2.16
N ASP A 159 -20.31 18.09 2.41
CA ASP A 159 -21.08 17.03 3.03
C ASP A 159 -21.65 16.05 2.01
N ARG A 160 -21.92 14.84 2.44
CA ARG A 160 -22.52 13.76 1.66
C ARG A 160 -23.86 13.39 2.25
N PHE A 161 -24.93 13.83 1.63
CA PHE A 161 -26.29 13.46 2.03
C PHE A 161 -26.62 12.04 1.56
N ARG A 162 -26.92 11.14 2.49
CA ARG A 162 -27.18 9.72 2.23
C ARG A 162 -28.62 9.28 2.53
N GLY A 163 -29.49 10.24 2.86
CA GLY A 163 -30.90 10.01 3.14
C GLY A 163 -31.40 10.83 4.32
N GLY A 164 -32.72 10.93 4.42
CA GLY A 164 -33.43 11.69 5.45
C GLY A 164 -33.97 13.03 4.95
N ALA A 165 -33.96 14.03 5.80
CA ALA A 165 -34.57 15.33 5.51
C ALA A 165 -33.63 16.25 4.73
N LEU A 166 -34.10 16.76 3.59
CA LEU A 166 -33.37 17.65 2.70
C LEU A 166 -34.23 18.86 2.35
N SER A 167 -33.65 20.08 2.37
CA SER A 167 -34.38 21.26 1.95
C SER A 167 -34.69 21.22 0.44
N LYS A 168 -35.83 21.72 0.04
CA LYS A 168 -36.21 21.79 -1.38
C LYS A 168 -35.19 22.58 -2.21
N GLY A 169 -34.65 23.67 -1.64
CA GLY A 169 -33.61 24.47 -2.31
C GLY A 169 -32.34 23.66 -2.57
N ALA A 170 -31.88 22.89 -1.59
CA ALA A 170 -30.73 22.02 -1.73
C ALA A 170 -30.96 20.90 -2.76
N LEU A 171 -32.15 20.29 -2.75
CA LEU A 171 -32.53 19.27 -3.74
C LEU A 171 -32.54 19.84 -5.16
N MET A 172 -33.12 21.02 -5.35
CA MET A 172 -33.17 21.70 -6.66
C MET A 172 -31.82 22.15 -7.16
N GLY A 173 -30.92 22.51 -6.25
CA GLY A 173 -29.55 22.91 -6.56
C GLY A 173 -28.61 21.73 -6.87
N ALA A 174 -28.98 20.52 -6.44
CA ALA A 174 -28.15 19.35 -6.67
C ALA A 174 -28.18 18.92 -8.15
N PRO A 175 -27.03 18.67 -8.78
CA PRO A 175 -26.98 18.23 -10.18
C PRO A 175 -27.46 16.78 -10.34
N GLY A 176 -27.26 15.94 -9.34
CA GLY A 176 -27.55 14.52 -9.38
C GLY A 176 -27.00 13.79 -8.17
N ILE A 177 -26.65 12.52 -8.36
CA ILE A 177 -26.10 11.66 -7.32
C ILE A 177 -24.68 11.24 -7.62
N HIS A 178 -23.96 10.89 -6.59
CA HIS A 178 -22.61 10.33 -6.62
C HIS A 178 -22.58 8.99 -5.90
N ALA A 179 -21.52 8.23 -6.11
CA ALA A 179 -21.28 7.01 -5.34
C ALA A 179 -19.78 6.93 -5.01
N ALA A 180 -19.44 6.55 -3.79
CA ALA A 180 -18.07 6.38 -3.35
C ALA A 180 -17.97 5.37 -2.21
N ILE A 181 -16.81 4.74 -2.09
CA ILE A 181 -16.37 4.14 -0.83
C ILE A 181 -15.76 5.28 -0.02
N ASP A 182 -16.24 5.48 1.20
CA ASP A 182 -15.71 6.47 2.15
C ASP A 182 -15.87 5.95 3.58
N ASP A 183 -15.23 4.83 3.84
CA ASP A 183 -15.28 4.13 5.13
C ASP A 183 -14.23 4.63 6.15
N GLY A 184 -13.53 5.71 5.84
CA GLY A 184 -12.45 6.28 6.64
C GLY A 184 -11.06 5.71 6.31
N LEU A 185 -10.99 4.60 5.60
CA LEU A 185 -9.75 4.00 5.11
C LEU A 185 -9.58 4.22 3.60
N LEU A 186 -10.68 4.10 2.86
CA LEU A 186 -10.71 4.25 1.41
C LEU A 186 -11.62 5.44 1.06
N ASP A 187 -11.16 6.31 0.19
CA ASP A 187 -11.98 7.34 -0.47
C ASP A 187 -11.86 7.12 -1.98
N ILE A 188 -12.75 6.29 -2.51
CA ILE A 188 -12.71 5.83 -3.90
C ILE A 188 -14.02 6.21 -4.59
N PRO A 189 -13.97 7.14 -5.57
CA PRO A 189 -15.15 7.51 -6.35
C PRO A 189 -15.53 6.41 -7.34
N PHE A 190 -16.84 6.25 -7.53
CA PHE A 190 -17.44 5.39 -8.53
C PHE A 190 -18.23 6.23 -9.53
N LYS A 191 -18.22 5.82 -10.79
CA LYS A 191 -19.03 6.45 -11.83
C LYS A 191 -20.45 5.88 -11.79
N VAL A 192 -21.45 6.72 -11.52
CA VAL A 192 -22.85 6.33 -11.60
C VAL A 192 -23.25 6.22 -13.07
N LEU A 193 -23.81 5.06 -13.45
CA LEU A 193 -24.23 4.76 -14.82
C LEU A 193 -25.73 5.01 -15.03
N GLY A 194 -26.52 5.00 -13.95
CA GLY A 194 -27.95 5.27 -13.98
C GLY A 194 -28.60 4.99 -12.63
N PHE A 195 -29.78 5.51 -12.45
CA PHE A 195 -30.61 5.32 -11.24
C PHE A 195 -32.07 5.63 -11.54
N GLU A 196 -32.94 5.34 -10.58
CA GLU A 196 -34.35 5.71 -10.60
C GLU A 196 -34.71 6.57 -9.41
N THR A 197 -35.60 7.54 -9.61
CA THR A 197 -36.36 8.20 -8.53
C THR A 197 -37.75 7.67 -8.51
N VAL A 198 -38.27 7.29 -7.34
CA VAL A 198 -39.62 6.76 -7.16
C VAL A 198 -40.44 7.76 -6.36
N PHE A 199 -41.38 8.41 -7.03
CA PHE A 199 -42.35 9.30 -6.43
C PHE A 199 -43.65 8.55 -6.15
N PHE A 200 -44.60 9.18 -5.45
CA PHE A 200 -45.90 8.62 -5.17
C PHE A 200 -46.97 9.65 -5.53
N ASP A 201 -48.01 9.20 -6.23
CA ASP A 201 -49.21 9.97 -6.48
C ASP A 201 -50.08 10.16 -5.23
N ASN A 202 -51.19 10.84 -5.34
CA ASN A 202 -52.11 11.07 -4.23
C ASN A 202 -52.84 9.81 -3.78
N MET A 203 -52.85 8.76 -4.60
CA MET A 203 -53.41 7.44 -4.27
C MET A 203 -52.37 6.47 -3.70
N GLY A 204 -51.10 6.90 -3.64
CA GLY A 204 -50.00 6.09 -3.15
C GLY A 204 -49.35 5.18 -4.19
N ASN A 205 -49.70 5.33 -5.48
CA ASN A 205 -49.08 4.55 -6.55
C ASN A 205 -47.64 5.07 -6.80
N ALA A 206 -46.74 4.15 -7.01
CA ALA A 206 -45.33 4.47 -7.32
C ALA A 206 -45.18 4.96 -8.77
N ILE A 207 -44.46 6.05 -8.93
CA ILE A 207 -44.12 6.65 -10.23
C ILE A 207 -42.59 6.61 -10.36
N PRO A 208 -42.00 5.56 -10.96
CA PRO A 208 -40.57 5.49 -11.18
C PRO A 208 -40.18 6.34 -12.38
N LEU A 209 -39.11 7.11 -12.23
CA LEU A 209 -38.47 7.89 -13.30
C LEU A 209 -37.00 7.55 -13.37
N ALA A 210 -36.58 6.97 -14.47
CA ALA A 210 -35.19 6.62 -14.70
C ALA A 210 -34.35 7.82 -15.15
N SER A 211 -33.08 7.81 -14.78
CA SER A 211 -32.06 8.72 -15.30
C SER A 211 -30.85 7.93 -15.80
N ALA A 212 -30.32 8.32 -16.94
CA ALA A 212 -29.05 7.80 -17.45
C ALA A 212 -27.90 8.66 -16.90
N GLY A 213 -26.87 7.98 -16.37
CA GLY A 213 -25.74 8.63 -15.74
C GLY A 213 -26.04 9.10 -14.31
N SER A 214 -25.30 10.11 -13.86
CA SER A 214 -25.37 10.60 -12.48
C SER A 214 -26.32 11.76 -12.27
N ASN A 215 -26.73 12.45 -13.32
CA ASN A 215 -27.52 13.69 -13.22
C ASN A 215 -29.03 13.39 -13.15
N PHE A 216 -29.75 14.23 -12.42
CA PHE A 216 -31.21 14.24 -12.45
C PHE A 216 -31.72 14.65 -13.83
N SER A 217 -32.65 13.86 -14.39
CA SER A 217 -33.34 14.19 -15.64
C SER A 217 -34.30 15.37 -15.44
N GLU A 218 -34.68 16.05 -16.52
CA GLU A 218 -35.65 17.16 -16.44
C GLU A 218 -37.01 16.70 -15.88
N ARG A 219 -37.46 15.50 -16.22
CA ARG A 219 -38.68 14.91 -15.66
C ARG A 219 -38.59 14.74 -14.14
N GLN A 220 -37.46 14.28 -13.63
CA GLN A 220 -37.23 14.18 -12.17
C GLN A 220 -37.25 15.57 -11.52
N ARG A 221 -36.62 16.58 -12.16
CA ARG A 221 -36.59 17.95 -11.67
C ARG A 221 -38.01 18.57 -11.64
N GLU A 222 -38.85 18.28 -12.63
CA GLU A 222 -40.28 18.69 -12.64
C GLU A 222 -41.04 18.11 -11.46
N GLU A 223 -40.82 16.84 -11.14
CA GLU A 223 -41.45 16.23 -9.93
C GLU A 223 -40.89 16.87 -8.64
N PHE A 224 -39.60 17.19 -8.55
CA PHE A 224 -39.06 17.92 -7.39
C PHE A 224 -39.73 19.29 -7.19
N ARG A 225 -40.07 20.01 -8.26
CA ARG A 225 -40.80 21.30 -8.19
C ARG A 225 -42.18 21.15 -7.57
N LYS A 226 -42.87 20.02 -7.80
CA LYS A 226 -44.21 19.72 -7.31
C LYS A 226 -44.22 19.24 -5.84
N LEU A 227 -43.08 18.74 -5.32
CA LEU A 227 -43.04 18.23 -3.95
C LEU A 227 -43.28 19.34 -2.94
N SER A 228 -44.26 19.11 -2.06
CA SER A 228 -44.50 19.93 -0.87
C SER A 228 -43.71 19.44 0.32
N ARG A 229 -43.70 20.24 1.39
CA ARG A 229 -43.03 19.90 2.65
C ARG A 229 -43.54 18.57 3.21
N ASN A 230 -42.62 17.78 3.78
CA ASN A 230 -42.85 16.42 4.35
C ASN A 230 -43.21 15.33 3.32
N ARG A 231 -43.24 15.64 2.02
CA ARG A 231 -43.34 14.61 1.00
C ARG A 231 -41.99 13.89 0.86
N ARG A 232 -42.08 12.59 0.57
CA ARG A 232 -40.93 11.72 0.40
C ARG A 232 -40.89 11.12 -0.98
N PHE A 233 -39.68 10.80 -1.42
CA PHE A 233 -39.41 9.98 -2.58
C PHE A 233 -38.13 9.15 -2.33
N TYR A 234 -37.90 8.17 -3.17
CA TYR A 234 -36.75 7.29 -3.05
C TYR A 234 -35.84 7.40 -4.28
N ILE A 235 -34.55 7.28 -4.07
CA ILE A 235 -33.56 7.08 -5.13
C ILE A 235 -33.10 5.63 -5.02
N SER A 236 -33.30 4.84 -6.07
CA SER A 236 -33.10 3.40 -6.07
C SER A 236 -32.54 2.90 -7.41
N HIS A 237 -32.33 1.60 -7.52
CA HIS A 237 -31.81 0.95 -8.73
C HIS A 237 -30.52 1.60 -9.27
N ILE A 238 -29.67 2.03 -8.34
CA ILE A 238 -28.45 2.75 -8.67
C ILE A 238 -27.43 1.77 -9.23
N LYS A 239 -26.96 2.03 -10.45
CA LYS A 239 -25.85 1.30 -11.09
C LYS A 239 -24.62 2.16 -11.07
N ALA A 240 -23.50 1.60 -10.60
CA ALA A 240 -22.23 2.29 -10.55
C ALA A 240 -21.07 1.37 -10.98
N VAL A 241 -20.01 1.93 -11.57
CA VAL A 241 -18.78 1.23 -11.92
C VAL A 241 -17.60 1.87 -11.21
N GLY A 242 -16.79 1.05 -10.59
CA GLY A 242 -15.57 1.46 -9.90
C GLY A 242 -14.33 1.45 -10.80
N PRO A 243 -13.17 1.84 -10.27
CA PRO A 243 -11.88 1.76 -10.99
C PRO A 243 -11.47 0.32 -11.31
N ASP A 244 -12.04 -0.67 -10.64
CA ASP A 244 -11.88 -2.10 -10.95
C ASP A 244 -12.67 -2.56 -12.20
N GLY A 245 -13.40 -1.66 -12.86
CA GLY A 245 -14.20 -1.94 -14.05
C GLY A 245 -15.47 -2.76 -13.79
N ILE A 246 -15.79 -3.07 -12.54
CA ILE A 246 -16.95 -3.90 -12.18
C ILE A 246 -18.17 -3.04 -11.96
N THR A 247 -19.24 -3.31 -12.72
CA THR A 247 -20.56 -2.70 -12.52
C THR A 247 -21.25 -3.33 -11.33
N ARG A 248 -21.82 -2.48 -10.48
CA ARG A 248 -22.57 -2.85 -9.26
C ARG A 248 -23.96 -2.29 -9.31
N ASN A 249 -24.91 -3.07 -8.84
CA ASN A 249 -26.25 -2.60 -8.49
C ASN A 249 -26.28 -2.37 -6.99
N LEU A 250 -26.46 -1.12 -6.57
CA LEU A 250 -26.49 -0.77 -5.15
C LEU A 250 -27.85 -1.15 -4.57
N PRO A 251 -27.89 -2.00 -3.54
CA PRO A 251 -29.15 -2.53 -3.00
C PRO A 251 -29.90 -1.50 -2.15
N ALA A 252 -29.20 -0.53 -1.57
CA ALA A 252 -29.80 0.44 -0.67
C ALA A 252 -30.51 1.54 -1.46
N ALA A 253 -31.80 1.77 -1.15
CA ALA A 253 -32.51 2.94 -1.61
C ALA A 253 -32.27 4.12 -0.65
N MET A 254 -32.08 5.32 -1.21
CA MET A 254 -31.95 6.56 -0.45
C MET A 254 -33.34 7.19 -0.30
N GLU A 255 -33.86 7.27 0.92
CA GLU A 255 -35.06 8.04 1.20
C GLU A 255 -34.75 9.53 1.28
N VAL A 256 -35.55 10.36 0.63
CA VAL A 256 -35.45 11.82 0.70
C VAL A 256 -36.77 12.40 1.18
N ILE A 257 -36.73 13.15 2.27
CA ILE A 257 -37.91 13.84 2.86
C ILE A 257 -37.74 15.32 2.66
N VAL A 258 -38.61 15.96 1.90
CA VAL A 258 -38.51 17.39 1.57
C VAL A 258 -38.88 18.25 2.78
N ARG A 259 -38.04 19.22 3.11
CA ARG A 259 -38.23 20.21 4.17
C ARG A 259 -38.50 21.61 3.60
#